data_328d1b6f1f9a039cf06f8cdaeaa9a371
#
_entry.id   328d1b6f1f9a039cf06f8cdaeaa9a371
#
_cell.length_a   1.000
_cell.length_b   1.000
_cell.length_c   1.000
_cell.angle_alpha   90.00
_cell.angle_beta   90.00
_cell.angle_gamma   90.00
#
_symmetry.space_group_name_H-M   'P 1'
#
loop_
_entity.id
_entity.type
_entity.pdbx_description
1 polymer ?
#
loop_
_entity_poly.entity_id
_entity_poly.type
_entity_poly.pdbx_seq_one_letter_code
_entity_poly.pdbx_strand_id
1 'polypeptide(L)'
;CGFEENTGDGAGILIASPDSFFQSEAKKLNIKLPKKGAYAVGNIFLPVIQKERKKCIEVIEKITKQENQIPLGWREVPVNPEGADVGPASKDAQPFIAQYFVGSSEGIEEDEFDRKLYSIRKQFTHLLRNDKSLKQSKLLYACSLSSSIIVYKGMLTPAQLFPFFPDLENKEFKT
;
A
#
# COMPACT_ATOMS: atom_id res chain seq x y z
N CYS A 1 16.86 -19.15 -5.11
CA CYS A 1 17.77 -19.44 -3.99
C CYS A 1 18.94 -18.48 -4.08
N GLY A 2 18.90 -17.41 -3.31
CA GLY A 2 19.96 -16.39 -3.30
C GLY A 2 21.20 -16.90 -2.56
N PHE A 3 22.36 -16.43 -2.97
CA PHE A 3 23.63 -16.63 -2.28
C PHE A 3 23.71 -15.84 -0.93
N GLU A 4 22.66 -15.14 -0.55
CA GLU A 4 22.60 -14.30 0.65
C GLU A 4 21.65 -14.92 1.69
N GLU A 5 22.17 -15.18 2.90
CA GLU A 5 21.40 -15.79 3.99
C GLU A 5 20.21 -14.95 4.44
N ASN A 6 20.29 -13.61 4.29
CA ASN A 6 19.31 -12.63 4.77
C ASN A 6 18.37 -12.11 3.67
N THR A 7 18.33 -12.78 2.51
CA THR A 7 17.40 -12.49 1.42
C THR A 7 16.31 -13.55 1.38
N GLY A 8 15.06 -13.16 1.63
CA GLY A 8 13.90 -14.04 1.59
C GLY A 8 13.22 -14.08 0.22
N ASP A 9 12.59 -15.21 -0.11
CA ASP A 9 11.78 -15.39 -1.32
C ASP A 9 10.44 -14.65 -1.25
N GLY A 10 10.04 -14.24 -0.06
CA GLY A 10 8.84 -13.44 0.23
C GLY A 10 8.13 -13.86 1.49
N ALA A 11 7.76 -12.88 2.31
CA ALA A 11 6.88 -13.06 3.46
C ALA A 11 5.82 -11.96 3.47
N GLY A 12 4.67 -12.26 4.05
CA GLY A 12 3.60 -11.29 4.21
C GLY A 12 2.53 -11.72 5.19
N ILE A 13 1.72 -10.76 5.61
CA ILE A 13 0.58 -10.97 6.48
C ILE A 13 -0.64 -10.26 5.89
N LEU A 14 -1.78 -10.94 5.90
CA LEU A 14 -3.09 -10.37 5.60
C LEU A 14 -3.87 -10.31 6.90
N ILE A 15 -4.37 -9.13 7.23
CA ILE A 15 -5.14 -8.91 8.46
C ILE A 15 -6.39 -8.07 8.18
N ALA A 16 -7.34 -8.09 9.10
CA ALA A 16 -8.44 -7.13 9.10
C ALA A 16 -7.89 -5.71 9.20
N SER A 17 -8.50 -4.76 8.48
CA SER A 17 -8.08 -3.37 8.47
C SER A 17 -8.22 -2.75 9.87
N PRO A 18 -7.12 -2.32 10.53
CA PRO A 18 -7.16 -1.79 11.90
C PRO A 18 -7.62 -0.31 11.88
N ASP A 19 -8.91 -0.09 12.03
CA ASP A 19 -9.51 1.25 11.91
C ASP A 19 -8.91 2.27 12.89
N SER A 20 -8.75 1.92 14.18
CA SER A 20 -8.19 2.82 15.18
C SER A 20 -6.77 3.29 14.81
N PHE A 21 -5.95 2.39 14.32
CA PHE A 21 -4.59 2.70 13.83
C PHE A 21 -4.65 3.68 12.64
N PHE A 22 -5.46 3.39 11.62
CA PHE A 22 -5.53 4.27 10.45
C PHE A 22 -6.14 5.64 10.75
N GLN A 23 -7.15 5.72 11.61
CA GLN A 23 -7.69 7.01 12.07
C GLN A 23 -6.60 7.84 12.78
N SER A 24 -5.80 7.21 13.64
CA SER A 24 -4.68 7.84 14.34
C SER A 24 -3.60 8.35 13.37
N GLU A 25 -3.15 7.50 12.46
CA GLU A 25 -2.10 7.85 11.49
C GLU A 25 -2.57 8.91 10.47
N ALA A 26 -3.79 8.80 9.96
CA ALA A 26 -4.37 9.77 9.04
C ALA A 26 -4.50 11.17 9.69
N LYS A 27 -4.91 11.22 10.97
CA LYS A 27 -5.01 12.47 11.73
C LYS A 27 -3.66 13.21 11.81
N LYS A 28 -2.54 12.48 11.99
CA LYS A 28 -1.18 13.06 12.00
C LYS A 28 -0.83 13.76 10.67
N LEU A 29 -1.44 13.31 9.58
CA LEU A 29 -1.23 13.83 8.22
C LEU A 29 -2.32 14.82 7.78
N ASN A 30 -3.21 15.22 8.68
CA ASN A 30 -4.39 16.04 8.39
C ASN A 30 -5.33 15.42 7.34
N ILE A 31 -5.33 14.09 7.21
CA ILE A 31 -6.28 13.34 6.40
C ILE A 31 -7.50 13.02 7.25
N LYS A 32 -8.68 13.43 6.79
CA LYS A 32 -9.95 13.12 7.45
C LYS A 32 -10.51 11.82 6.88
N LEU A 33 -10.43 10.73 7.63
CA LEU A 33 -11.08 9.48 7.25
C LEU A 33 -12.55 9.48 7.66
N PRO A 34 -13.46 8.96 6.82
CA PRO A 34 -14.84 8.66 7.20
C PRO A 34 -14.89 7.55 8.28
N LYS A 35 -16.10 7.17 8.68
CA LYS A 35 -16.31 6.02 9.56
C LYS A 35 -15.83 4.72 8.91
N LYS A 36 -15.50 3.72 9.73
CA LYS A 36 -15.17 2.36 9.29
C LYS A 36 -16.20 1.83 8.28
N GLY A 37 -15.75 1.20 7.21
CA GLY A 37 -16.58 0.72 6.10
C GLY A 37 -16.84 1.75 5.00
N ALA A 38 -16.69 3.05 5.29
CA ALA A 38 -16.84 4.12 4.30
C ALA A 38 -15.50 4.62 3.73
N TYR A 39 -14.42 3.93 4.01
CA TYR A 39 -13.12 4.15 3.38
C TYR A 39 -12.36 2.83 3.25
N ALA A 40 -11.39 2.83 2.37
CA ALA A 40 -10.48 1.72 2.12
C ALA A 40 -9.03 2.18 2.27
N VAL A 41 -8.16 1.22 2.55
CA VAL A 41 -6.71 1.42 2.57
C VAL A 41 -6.04 0.41 1.67
N GLY A 42 -5.06 0.84 0.88
CA GLY A 42 -4.24 -0.06 0.09
C GLY A 42 -2.77 0.15 0.32
N ASN A 43 -2.01 -0.92 0.58
CA ASN A 43 -0.56 -0.88 0.50
C ASN A 43 -0.14 -1.00 -0.96
N ILE A 44 0.56 0.01 -1.46
CA ILE A 44 0.97 0.12 -2.86
C ILE A 44 2.48 0.32 -2.92
N PHE A 45 3.15 -0.53 -3.68
CA PHE A 45 4.54 -0.36 -4.07
C PHE A 45 4.61 0.61 -5.25
N LEU A 46 5.46 1.61 -5.13
CA LEU A 46 5.63 2.69 -6.08
C LEU A 46 7.11 2.82 -6.51
N PRO A 47 7.40 3.47 -7.64
CA PRO A 47 8.76 3.82 -8.03
C PRO A 47 9.50 4.61 -6.94
N VAL A 48 10.78 4.29 -6.77
CA VAL A 48 11.69 5.03 -5.87
C VAL A 48 12.00 6.41 -6.46
N ILE A 49 12.07 6.52 -7.79
CA ILE A 49 12.27 7.80 -8.48
C ILE A 49 11.09 8.71 -8.22
N GLN A 50 11.34 9.83 -7.52
CA GLN A 50 10.28 10.75 -7.06
C GLN A 50 9.37 11.26 -8.20
N LYS A 51 9.95 11.62 -9.35
CA LYS A 51 9.17 12.09 -10.52
C LYS A 51 8.21 11.01 -11.04
N GLU A 52 8.67 9.77 -11.12
CA GLU A 52 7.84 8.64 -11.57
C GLU A 52 6.78 8.28 -10.53
N ARG A 53 7.14 8.30 -9.24
CA ARG A 53 6.20 8.11 -8.14
C ARG A 53 5.07 9.13 -8.17
N LYS A 54 5.39 10.42 -8.35
CA LYS A 54 4.40 11.48 -8.47
C LYS A 54 3.42 11.22 -9.62
N LYS A 55 3.94 10.85 -10.80
CA LYS A 55 3.11 10.47 -11.94
C LYS A 55 2.19 9.29 -11.62
N CYS A 56 2.70 8.26 -10.95
CA CYS A 56 1.89 7.11 -10.54
C CYS A 56 0.75 7.54 -9.61
N ILE A 57 1.03 8.36 -8.60
CA ILE A 57 0.03 8.90 -7.67
C ILE A 57 -1.06 9.67 -8.43
N GLU A 58 -0.70 10.58 -9.31
CA GLU A 58 -1.64 11.39 -10.11
C GLU A 58 -2.57 10.50 -10.96
N VAL A 59 -2.02 9.45 -11.59
CA VAL A 59 -2.81 8.50 -12.39
C VAL A 59 -3.75 7.68 -11.51
N ILE A 60 -3.29 7.20 -10.35
CA ILE A 60 -4.12 6.43 -9.41
C ILE A 60 -5.29 7.27 -8.91
N GLU A 61 -5.04 8.51 -8.49
CA GLU A 61 -6.08 9.44 -8.03
C GLU A 61 -7.08 9.79 -9.13
N LYS A 62 -6.59 9.99 -10.37
CA LYS A 62 -7.45 10.24 -11.53
C LYS A 62 -8.41 9.07 -11.76
N ILE A 63 -7.90 7.83 -11.77
CA ILE A 63 -8.73 6.63 -11.95
C ILE A 63 -9.73 6.49 -10.80
N THR A 64 -9.32 6.76 -9.56
CA THR A 64 -10.21 6.74 -8.40
C THR A 64 -11.41 7.69 -8.60
N LYS A 65 -11.15 8.91 -9.06
CA LYS A 65 -12.20 9.89 -9.38
C LYS A 65 -13.09 9.45 -10.56
N GLN A 66 -12.51 8.83 -11.58
CA GLN A 66 -13.27 8.29 -12.73
C GLN A 66 -14.23 7.16 -12.32
N GLU A 67 -13.87 6.38 -11.29
CA GLU A 67 -14.74 5.37 -10.68
C GLU A 67 -15.72 5.96 -9.63
N ASN A 68 -15.84 7.30 -9.57
CA ASN A 68 -16.67 8.06 -8.63
C ASN A 68 -16.32 7.80 -7.15
N GLN A 69 -15.06 7.46 -6.85
CA GLN A 69 -14.57 7.33 -5.49
C GLN A 69 -13.70 8.54 -5.12
N ILE A 70 -13.44 8.71 -3.83
CA ILE A 70 -12.82 9.93 -3.28
C ILE A 70 -11.36 9.64 -2.88
N PRO A 71 -10.35 10.20 -3.57
CA PRO A 71 -8.98 10.19 -3.06
C PRO A 71 -8.90 10.98 -1.75
N LEU A 72 -8.56 10.33 -0.65
CA LEU A 72 -8.44 10.98 0.66
C LEU A 72 -7.00 11.41 0.97
N GLY A 73 -6.03 10.63 0.53
CA GLY A 73 -4.62 10.97 0.72
C GLY A 73 -3.70 9.75 0.74
N TRP A 74 -2.44 10.02 1.03
CA TRP A 74 -1.36 9.05 1.03
C TRP A 74 -0.54 9.14 2.31
N ARG A 75 -0.08 7.98 2.78
CA ARG A 75 0.85 7.84 3.89
C ARG A 75 2.06 7.03 3.43
N GLU A 76 3.26 7.50 3.67
CA GLU A 76 4.44 6.66 3.55
C GLU A 76 4.44 5.60 4.65
N VAL A 77 4.65 4.34 4.29
CA VAL A 77 4.77 3.25 5.25
C VAL A 77 6.18 3.24 5.81
N PRO A 78 6.35 3.39 7.13
CA PRO A 78 7.67 3.30 7.72
C PRO A 78 8.24 1.89 7.57
N VAL A 79 9.51 1.80 7.18
CA VAL A 79 10.24 0.54 7.04
C VAL A 79 11.60 0.65 7.73
N ASN A 80 12.08 -0.48 8.25
CA ASN A 80 13.37 -0.58 8.94
C ASN A 80 14.19 -1.75 8.38
N PRO A 81 14.77 -1.61 7.18
CA PRO A 81 15.54 -2.67 6.55
C PRO A 81 16.82 -3.03 7.32
N GLU A 82 17.43 -2.06 8.03
CA GLU A 82 18.60 -2.31 8.86
C GLU A 82 18.25 -3.11 10.12
N GLY A 83 17.19 -2.71 10.85
CA GLY A 83 16.74 -3.43 12.04
C GLY A 83 16.18 -4.82 11.76
N ALA A 84 15.72 -5.05 10.53
CA ALA A 84 15.28 -6.37 10.06
C ALA A 84 16.41 -7.21 9.46
N ASP A 85 17.64 -6.70 9.40
CA ASP A 85 18.79 -7.38 8.79
C ASP A 85 18.51 -7.88 7.37
N VAL A 86 17.91 -7.02 6.54
CA VAL A 86 17.55 -7.35 5.16
C VAL A 86 18.81 -7.40 4.29
N GLY A 87 18.95 -8.44 3.48
CA GLY A 87 20.10 -8.60 2.59
C GLY A 87 20.19 -7.54 1.49
N PRO A 88 21.41 -7.28 0.94
CA PRO A 88 21.65 -6.23 -0.04
C PRO A 88 20.74 -6.31 -1.27
N ALA A 89 20.55 -7.50 -1.84
CA ALA A 89 19.70 -7.69 -3.02
C ALA A 89 18.23 -7.28 -2.78
N SER A 90 17.69 -7.59 -1.58
CA SER A 90 16.33 -7.16 -1.22
C SER A 90 16.25 -5.65 -0.95
N LYS A 91 17.30 -5.04 -0.38
CA LYS A 91 17.40 -3.58 -0.19
C LYS A 91 17.42 -2.84 -1.53
N ASP A 92 18.22 -3.32 -2.48
CA ASP A 92 18.36 -2.72 -3.82
C ASP A 92 17.04 -2.82 -4.62
N ALA A 93 16.27 -3.87 -4.40
CA ALA A 93 14.98 -4.10 -5.05
C ALA A 93 13.79 -3.44 -4.30
N GLN A 94 14.03 -2.80 -3.15
CA GLN A 94 12.97 -2.26 -2.32
C GLN A 94 12.21 -1.12 -3.03
N PRO A 95 10.88 -1.22 -3.20
CA PRO A 95 10.08 -0.12 -3.73
C PRO A 95 9.84 0.95 -2.67
N PHE A 96 9.36 2.10 -3.08
CA PHE A 96 8.72 3.03 -2.15
C PHE A 96 7.36 2.45 -1.75
N ILE A 97 7.09 2.32 -0.47
CA ILE A 97 5.86 1.73 0.04
C ILE A 97 4.95 2.82 0.58
N ALA A 98 3.73 2.93 0.04
CA ALA A 98 2.76 3.90 0.49
C ALA A 98 1.39 3.27 0.75
N GLN A 99 0.66 3.83 1.71
CA GLN A 99 -0.75 3.58 1.94
C GLN A 99 -1.58 4.63 1.23
N TYR A 100 -2.53 4.16 0.44
CA TYR A 100 -3.51 5.00 -0.24
C TYR A 100 -4.86 4.89 0.45
N PHE A 101 -5.41 6.02 0.86
CA PHE A 101 -6.72 6.12 1.47
C PHE A 101 -7.75 6.56 0.44
N VAL A 102 -8.82 5.77 0.31
CA VAL A 102 -9.93 6.01 -0.64
C VAL A 102 -11.24 6.06 0.13
N GLY A 103 -12.00 7.14 -0.01
CA GLY A 103 -13.35 7.24 0.51
C GLY A 103 -14.37 6.68 -0.47
N SER A 104 -15.42 6.05 0.05
CA SER A 104 -16.58 5.64 -0.74
C SER A 104 -17.40 6.86 -1.18
N SER A 105 -18.01 6.79 -2.35
CA SER A 105 -19.05 7.76 -2.72
C SER A 105 -20.29 7.62 -1.84
N GLU A 106 -21.06 8.69 -1.73
CA GLU A 106 -22.28 8.70 -0.93
C GLU A 106 -23.33 7.71 -1.47
N GLY A 107 -23.98 6.97 -0.57
CA GLY A 107 -25.06 6.05 -0.92
C GLY A 107 -24.63 4.71 -1.54
N ILE A 108 -23.33 4.40 -1.60
CA ILE A 108 -22.83 3.13 -2.11
C ILE A 108 -22.75 2.07 -0.99
N GLU A 109 -23.19 0.85 -1.28
CA GLU A 109 -23.07 -0.29 -0.39
C GLU A 109 -21.63 -0.85 -0.35
N GLU A 110 -21.26 -1.53 0.74
CA GLU A 110 -19.89 -2.01 0.97
C GLU A 110 -19.40 -2.95 -0.16
N ASP A 111 -20.23 -3.89 -0.59
CA ASP A 111 -19.90 -4.83 -1.68
C ASP A 111 -19.69 -4.12 -3.02
N GLU A 112 -20.44 -3.07 -3.28
CA GLU A 112 -20.25 -2.27 -4.49
C GLU A 112 -18.97 -1.44 -4.39
N PHE A 113 -18.68 -0.89 -3.21
CA PHE A 113 -17.44 -0.19 -2.96
C PHE A 113 -16.23 -1.08 -3.21
N ASP A 114 -16.22 -2.30 -2.68
CA ASP A 114 -15.11 -3.25 -2.91
C ASP A 114 -14.96 -3.64 -4.40
N ARG A 115 -16.07 -3.77 -5.15
CA ARG A 115 -15.99 -3.93 -6.62
C ARG A 115 -15.35 -2.73 -7.32
N LYS A 116 -15.65 -1.50 -6.87
CA LYS A 116 -15.01 -0.29 -7.38
C LYS A 116 -13.52 -0.24 -7.06
N LEU A 117 -13.13 -0.60 -5.84
CA LEU A 117 -11.72 -0.70 -5.43
C LEU A 117 -10.95 -1.72 -6.27
N TYR A 118 -11.57 -2.87 -6.57
CA TYR A 118 -10.99 -3.87 -7.47
C TYR A 118 -10.78 -3.31 -8.87
N SER A 119 -11.78 -2.61 -9.43
CA SER A 119 -11.70 -1.96 -10.74
C SER A 119 -10.56 -0.94 -10.78
N ILE A 120 -10.49 -0.04 -9.79
CA ILE A 120 -9.44 0.97 -9.65
C ILE A 120 -8.06 0.29 -9.65
N ARG A 121 -7.88 -0.74 -8.81
CA ARG A 121 -6.62 -1.46 -8.70
C ARG A 121 -6.20 -2.08 -10.03
N LYS A 122 -7.11 -2.71 -10.75
CA LYS A 122 -6.83 -3.35 -12.05
C LYS A 122 -6.47 -2.33 -13.12
N GLN A 123 -7.20 -1.22 -13.19
CA GLN A 123 -6.97 -0.17 -14.18
C GLN A 123 -5.59 0.49 -14.01
N PHE A 124 -5.27 0.97 -12.81
CA PHE A 124 -3.97 1.64 -12.62
C PHE A 124 -2.79 0.67 -12.75
N THR A 125 -2.94 -0.57 -12.29
CA THR A 125 -1.90 -1.58 -12.44
C THR A 125 -1.63 -1.84 -13.92
N HIS A 126 -2.68 -2.02 -14.74
CA HIS A 126 -2.52 -2.24 -16.17
C HIS A 126 -1.87 -1.04 -16.87
N LEU A 127 -2.38 0.16 -16.63
CA LEU A 127 -1.87 1.37 -17.26
C LEU A 127 -0.42 1.64 -16.90
N LEU A 128 -0.08 1.67 -15.62
CA LEU A 128 1.23 2.10 -15.15
C LEU A 128 2.33 1.06 -15.38
N ARG A 129 2.02 -0.24 -15.28
CA ARG A 129 3.01 -1.29 -15.58
C ARG A 129 3.37 -1.36 -17.06
N ASN A 130 2.49 -0.92 -17.94
CA ASN A 130 2.72 -0.86 -19.39
C ASN A 130 3.20 0.52 -19.87
N ASP A 131 3.34 1.49 -18.98
CA ASP A 131 3.81 2.83 -19.33
C ASP A 131 5.32 2.82 -19.59
N LYS A 132 5.71 2.87 -20.87
CA LYS A 132 7.10 2.86 -21.32
C LYS A 132 7.90 4.10 -20.89
N SER A 133 7.25 5.17 -20.43
CA SER A 133 7.91 6.37 -19.92
C SER A 133 8.40 6.21 -18.48
N LEU A 134 7.96 5.16 -17.77
CA LEU A 134 8.38 4.83 -16.42
C LEU A 134 9.51 3.79 -16.46
N LYS A 135 10.70 4.17 -16.02
CA LYS A 135 11.85 3.26 -15.92
C LYS A 135 11.63 2.17 -14.87
N GLN A 136 10.92 2.53 -13.80
CA GLN A 136 10.64 1.66 -12.65
C GLN A 136 9.20 1.13 -12.63
N SER A 137 8.51 1.06 -13.78
CA SER A 137 7.13 0.55 -13.87
C SER A 137 6.93 -0.84 -13.25
N LYS A 138 7.96 -1.69 -13.27
CA LYS A 138 7.93 -3.04 -12.69
C LYS A 138 7.83 -3.04 -11.16
N LEU A 139 8.25 -1.97 -10.48
CA LEU A 139 8.11 -1.83 -9.03
C LEU A 139 6.66 -1.56 -8.61
N LEU A 140 5.81 -1.07 -9.53
CA LEU A 140 4.41 -0.80 -9.22
C LEU A 140 3.67 -2.10 -8.93
N TYR A 141 3.13 -2.19 -7.72
CA TYR A 141 2.33 -3.32 -7.28
C TYR A 141 1.37 -2.93 -6.16
N ALA A 142 0.09 -3.25 -6.29
CA ALA A 142 -0.88 -3.10 -5.22
C ALA A 142 -0.96 -4.40 -4.40
N CYS A 143 -0.42 -4.39 -3.19
CA CYS A 143 -0.51 -5.53 -2.26
C CYS A 143 -1.96 -5.79 -1.88
N SER A 144 -2.69 -4.72 -1.57
CA SER A 144 -4.12 -4.71 -1.30
C SER A 144 -4.72 -3.36 -1.64
N LEU A 145 -6.01 -3.29 -1.81
CA LEU A 145 -6.85 -2.08 -1.77
C LEU A 145 -8.26 -2.56 -1.40
N SER A 146 -8.66 -2.40 -0.15
CA SER A 146 -9.90 -2.95 0.40
C SER A 146 -10.41 -2.13 1.58
N SER A 147 -11.73 -2.17 1.80
CA SER A 147 -12.39 -1.57 2.96
C SER A 147 -12.23 -2.41 4.24
N SER A 148 -11.93 -3.71 4.09
CA SER A 148 -11.98 -4.68 5.19
C SER A 148 -10.64 -5.32 5.55
N ILE A 149 -9.68 -5.39 4.62
CA ILE A 149 -8.38 -6.04 4.84
C ILE A 149 -7.21 -5.18 4.38
N ILE A 150 -6.02 -5.46 4.97
CA ILE A 150 -4.76 -4.92 4.48
C ILE A 150 -3.68 -6.00 4.42
N VAL A 151 -2.79 -5.90 3.44
CA VAL A 151 -1.68 -6.82 3.25
C VAL A 151 -0.35 -6.09 3.37
N TYR A 152 0.50 -6.56 4.29
CA TYR A 152 1.91 -6.18 4.37
C TYR A 152 2.76 -7.34 3.84
N LYS A 153 3.66 -7.07 2.92
CA LYS A 153 4.56 -8.08 2.37
C LYS A 153 5.81 -7.47 1.77
N GLY A 154 6.82 -8.31 1.56
CA GLY A 154 8.08 -7.93 0.91
C GLY A 154 8.93 -9.14 0.56
N MET A 155 10.08 -8.90 -0.08
CA MET A 155 11.13 -9.91 -0.30
C MET A 155 11.88 -10.11 1.03
N LEU A 156 11.23 -10.78 1.95
CA LEU A 156 11.63 -10.95 3.36
C LEU A 156 11.57 -12.43 3.73
N THR A 157 12.28 -12.81 4.76
CA THR A 157 12.00 -14.03 5.50
C THR A 157 10.85 -13.77 6.49
N PRO A 158 10.16 -14.81 6.99
CA PRO A 158 9.11 -14.63 8.00
C PRO A 158 9.58 -13.89 9.26
N ALA A 159 10.83 -14.11 9.69
CA ALA A 159 11.41 -13.47 10.86
C ALA A 159 11.66 -11.96 10.67
N GLN A 160 11.87 -11.53 9.43
CA GLN A 160 12.13 -10.13 9.09
C GLN A 160 10.87 -9.28 9.00
N LEU A 161 9.67 -9.89 8.84
CA LEU A 161 8.44 -9.17 8.52
C LEU A 161 8.07 -8.11 9.57
N PHE A 162 8.05 -8.48 10.84
CA PHE A 162 7.70 -7.57 11.93
C PHE A 162 8.78 -6.51 12.19
N PRO A 163 10.07 -6.85 12.30
CA PRO A 163 11.12 -5.84 12.42
C PRO A 163 11.20 -4.87 11.23
N PHE A 164 10.84 -5.34 10.01
CA PHE A 164 10.85 -4.51 8.81
C PHE A 164 9.71 -3.49 8.78
N PHE A 165 8.51 -3.85 9.26
CA PHE A 165 7.34 -2.99 9.29
C PHE A 165 6.99 -2.55 10.73
N PRO A 166 7.48 -1.42 11.23
CA PRO A 166 7.16 -0.92 12.57
C PRO A 166 5.66 -0.79 12.85
N ASP A 167 4.84 -0.58 11.82
CA ASP A 167 3.38 -0.55 11.94
C ASP A 167 2.83 -1.83 12.60
N LEU A 168 3.38 -3.01 12.25
CA LEU A 168 2.92 -4.31 12.77
C LEU A 168 3.20 -4.51 14.26
N GLU A 169 4.11 -3.73 14.83
CA GLU A 169 4.42 -3.74 16.27
C GLU A 169 3.56 -2.76 17.08
N ASN A 170 2.83 -1.86 16.41
CA ASN A 170 1.97 -0.89 17.07
C ASN A 170 0.81 -1.60 17.81
N LYS A 171 0.53 -1.17 19.05
CA LYS A 171 -0.52 -1.76 19.88
C LYS A 171 -1.92 -1.59 19.27
N GLU A 172 -2.17 -0.47 18.59
CA GLU A 172 -3.43 -0.20 17.92
C GLU A 172 -3.65 -1.08 16.67
N PHE A 173 -2.59 -1.74 16.19
CA PHE A 173 -2.63 -2.66 15.07
C PHE A 173 -3.10 -4.07 15.48
N LYS A 174 -3.10 -4.37 16.78
CA LYS A 174 -3.38 -5.71 17.32
C LYS A 174 -4.82 -5.91 17.80
N THR A 175 -5.70 -4.92 17.59
CA THR A 175 -7.11 -4.99 18.05
C THR A 175 -8.08 -5.39 16.94
#